data_a38566f6ac03f6f9c069ad0384209a3d
#
_entry.id   a38566f6ac03f6f9c069ad0384209a3d
#
_cell.length_a   1.000
_cell.length_b   1.000
_cell.length_c   1.000
_cell.angle_alpha   90.00
_cell.angle_beta   90.00
_cell.angle_gamma   90.00
#
_symmetry.space_group_name_H-M   'P 1'
#
loop_
_entity.id
_entity.type
_entity.pdbx_description
1 polymer ?
#
loop_
_entity_poly.entity_id
_entity_poly.type
_entity_poly.pdbx_seq_one_letter_code
_entity_poly.pdbx_strand_id
1 'polypeptide(L)'
;SNICTAQALLANMAGFYASYHGAEGLKKIANRILRYRETLKTALKWCGIEVDESEGFDTVRFKGKNTINDFNVRYEDGWTILSLDELTTIEEILLIVHSQYMDIPFEICDMVKRYEWLSFPLRKKPWLQQEVFNKYQSETNMMRYIHELASKDFSLVNGMMPLGSCTMKLNAAAELMPVSWPEFANMHPFVPDDQTLGYQRIIFDLKEWLCDITGFADISLQPNAGSQGEYAGLLAIQKYHQSRGDFKRNVCLIPTSAHGTNPASAVMAGMKIVPVKCDDEGNIDLKDLAVKAIMNTFELSCIMITYPSTHGVFETSIKEICRIVHENGGQVYLDGANMNAQVGLAKPGNYGADVCHL
;
A
#
# COMPACT_ATOMS: atom_id res chain seq x y z
N SER A 1 5.56 2.69 -17.66
CA SER A 1 5.85 2.11 -16.36
C SER A 1 4.89 2.67 -15.33
N ASN A 2 4.48 1.84 -14.40
CA ASN A 2 3.51 2.22 -13.38
C ASN A 2 4.15 2.27 -11.99
N ILE A 3 5.42 2.62 -11.92
CA ILE A 3 6.11 2.89 -10.66
C ILE A 3 5.66 4.26 -10.18
N CYS A 4 4.93 4.27 -9.09
CA CYS A 4 4.37 5.47 -8.47
C CYS A 4 4.82 5.61 -7.02
N THR A 5 4.24 6.57 -6.31
CA THR A 5 4.63 6.97 -4.95
C THR A 5 4.72 5.79 -3.97
N ALA A 6 3.79 4.85 -3.98
CA ALA A 6 3.79 3.73 -3.04
C ALA A 6 5.04 2.85 -3.21
N GLN A 7 5.35 2.44 -4.45
CA GLN A 7 6.53 1.63 -4.74
C GLN A 7 7.83 2.41 -4.51
N ALA A 8 7.85 3.68 -4.91
CA ALA A 8 9.02 4.55 -4.73
C ALA A 8 9.32 4.77 -3.24
N LEU A 9 8.31 5.03 -2.42
CA LEU A 9 8.47 5.21 -0.98
C LEU A 9 9.06 3.95 -0.32
N LEU A 10 8.50 2.78 -0.60
CA LEU A 10 8.99 1.51 -0.04
C LEU A 10 10.41 1.18 -0.51
N ALA A 11 10.74 1.47 -1.78
CA ALA A 11 12.10 1.31 -2.30
C ALA A 11 13.09 2.25 -1.58
N ASN A 12 12.71 3.50 -1.35
CA ASN A 12 13.52 4.45 -0.59
C ASN A 12 13.71 4.00 0.86
N MET A 13 12.64 3.55 1.53
CA MET A 13 12.73 3.03 2.90
C MET A 13 13.68 1.83 2.97
N ALA A 14 13.56 0.86 2.05
CA ALA A 14 14.46 -0.29 1.99
C ALA A 14 15.91 0.13 1.73
N GLY A 15 16.13 1.09 0.84
CA GLY A 15 17.45 1.65 0.55
C GLY A 15 18.09 2.34 1.74
N PHE A 16 17.33 3.17 2.46
CA PHE A 16 17.79 3.84 3.67
C PHE A 16 18.02 2.87 4.83
N TYR A 17 17.16 1.88 5.01
CA TYR A 17 17.34 0.83 6.01
C TYR A 17 18.65 0.06 5.77
N ALA A 18 18.90 -0.34 4.52
CA ALA A 18 20.14 -1.00 4.15
C ALA A 18 21.38 -0.10 4.34
N SER A 19 21.26 1.20 4.04
CA SER A 19 22.37 2.17 4.21
C SER A 19 22.65 2.47 5.68
N TYR A 20 21.61 2.51 6.53
CA TYR A 20 21.76 2.74 7.96
C TYR A 20 22.39 1.55 8.68
N HIS A 21 21.93 0.34 8.42
CA HIS A 21 22.41 -0.85 9.10
C HIS A 21 23.68 -1.44 8.48
N GLY A 22 23.86 -1.28 7.18
CA GLY A 22 24.94 -1.91 6.45
C GLY A 22 24.91 -3.44 6.52
N ALA A 23 25.91 -4.09 5.94
CA ALA A 23 25.98 -5.55 5.94
C ALA A 23 26.06 -6.16 7.35
N GLU A 24 26.86 -5.56 8.23
CA GLU A 24 27.05 -6.07 9.58
C GLU A 24 25.83 -5.82 10.49
N GLY A 25 25.15 -4.67 10.36
CA GLY A 25 23.93 -4.40 11.10
C GLY A 25 22.79 -5.35 10.74
N LEU A 26 22.54 -5.56 9.45
CA LEU A 26 21.55 -6.52 8.97
C LEU A 26 21.85 -7.95 9.41
N LYS A 27 23.12 -8.33 9.40
CA LYS A 27 23.56 -9.63 9.91
C LYS A 27 23.31 -9.81 11.41
N LYS A 28 23.54 -8.73 12.22
CA LYS A 28 23.23 -8.75 13.65
C LYS A 28 21.72 -8.90 13.91
N ILE A 29 20.89 -8.19 13.15
CA ILE A 29 19.43 -8.30 13.24
C ILE A 29 18.98 -9.72 12.92
N ALA A 30 19.40 -10.27 11.78
CA ALA A 30 19.04 -11.62 11.37
C ALA A 30 19.49 -12.69 12.39
N ASN A 31 20.72 -12.58 12.89
CA ASN A 31 21.24 -13.49 13.90
C ASN A 31 20.46 -13.40 15.22
N ARG A 32 19.99 -12.22 15.63
CA ARG A 32 19.17 -12.06 16.83
C ARG A 32 17.83 -12.78 16.70
N ILE A 33 17.15 -12.62 15.57
CA ILE A 33 15.89 -13.31 15.27
C ILE A 33 16.07 -14.83 15.30
N LEU A 34 17.09 -15.33 14.60
CA LEU A 34 17.42 -16.77 14.59
C LEU A 34 17.72 -17.31 15.99
N ARG A 35 18.48 -16.57 16.79
CA ARG A 35 18.76 -16.95 18.19
C ARG A 35 17.48 -17.04 19.00
N TYR A 36 16.62 -16.05 18.92
CA TYR A 36 15.35 -16.03 19.64
C TYR A 36 14.46 -17.19 19.23
N ARG A 37 14.40 -17.49 17.92
CA ARG A 37 13.70 -18.66 17.40
C ARG A 37 14.21 -19.96 18.03
N GLU A 38 15.51 -20.20 17.98
CA GLU A 38 16.09 -21.44 18.52
C GLU A 38 15.98 -21.50 20.06
N THR A 39 16.10 -20.37 20.73
CA THR A 39 15.88 -20.26 22.17
C THR A 39 14.45 -20.67 22.54
N LEU A 40 13.46 -20.12 21.84
CA LEU A 40 12.05 -20.46 22.07
C LEU A 40 11.79 -21.95 21.79
N LYS A 41 12.27 -22.49 20.67
CA LYS A 41 12.15 -23.93 20.34
C LYS A 41 12.75 -24.80 21.44
N THR A 42 13.94 -24.46 21.91
CA THR A 42 14.63 -25.21 22.94
C THR A 42 13.90 -25.16 24.27
N ALA A 43 13.43 -23.97 24.68
CA ALA A 43 12.68 -23.80 25.91
C ALA A 43 11.35 -24.59 25.90
N LEU A 44 10.62 -24.55 24.80
CA LEU A 44 9.36 -25.32 24.62
C LEU A 44 9.61 -26.83 24.71
N LYS A 45 10.68 -27.35 24.07
CA LYS A 45 11.05 -28.76 24.17
C LYS A 45 11.40 -29.18 25.61
N TRP A 46 12.12 -28.35 26.33
CA TRP A 46 12.43 -28.56 27.75
C TRP A 46 11.16 -28.67 28.61
N CYS A 47 10.14 -27.92 28.25
CA CYS A 47 8.80 -28.02 28.86
C CYS A 47 8.00 -29.26 28.38
N GLY A 48 8.59 -30.15 27.58
CA GLY A 48 7.93 -31.35 27.04
C GLY A 48 6.92 -31.04 25.93
N ILE A 49 7.03 -29.89 25.29
CA ILE A 49 6.15 -29.47 24.18
C ILE A 49 6.72 -29.94 22.85
N GLU A 50 5.88 -30.55 22.03
CA GLU A 50 6.26 -30.96 20.67
C GLU A 50 6.46 -29.71 19.79
N VAL A 51 7.64 -29.59 19.18
CA VAL A 51 8.04 -28.45 18.33
C VAL A 51 8.38 -28.98 16.95
N ASP A 52 7.93 -28.25 15.91
CA ASP A 52 8.31 -28.53 14.52
C ASP A 52 9.82 -28.27 14.30
N GLU A 53 10.53 -29.31 13.83
CA GLU A 53 11.96 -29.26 13.58
C GLU A 53 12.34 -28.73 12.19
N SER A 54 11.36 -28.34 11.39
CA SER A 54 11.61 -27.77 10.07
C SER A 54 12.53 -26.55 10.14
N GLU A 55 13.37 -26.40 9.14
CA GLU A 55 14.21 -25.22 8.97
C GLU A 55 13.32 -23.98 8.71
N GLY A 56 13.74 -22.84 9.24
CA GLY A 56 13.04 -21.57 9.07
C GLY A 56 13.88 -20.41 9.59
N PHE A 57 13.45 -19.19 9.30
CA PHE A 57 14.17 -17.99 9.73
C PHE A 57 13.63 -17.45 11.07
N ASP A 58 12.33 -17.18 11.14
CA ASP A 58 11.67 -16.44 12.21
C ASP A 58 10.49 -17.21 12.83
N THR A 59 9.93 -18.15 12.11
CA THR A 59 8.67 -18.81 12.48
C THR A 59 8.93 -20.03 13.36
N VAL A 60 8.14 -20.16 14.43
CA VAL A 60 8.11 -21.31 15.35
C VAL A 60 6.72 -21.94 15.29
N ARG A 61 6.69 -23.28 15.17
CA ARG A 61 5.46 -24.09 15.24
C ARG A 61 5.60 -25.09 16.39
N PHE A 62 4.57 -25.17 17.24
CA PHE A 62 4.57 -26.11 18.35
C PHE A 62 3.13 -26.52 18.74
N LYS A 63 2.99 -27.66 19.41
CA LYS A 63 1.70 -28.11 19.94
C LYS A 63 1.50 -27.60 21.35
N GLY A 64 0.91 -26.40 21.44
CA GLY A 64 0.60 -25.77 22.72
C GLY A 64 -0.57 -26.44 23.42
N LYS A 65 -0.52 -26.43 24.76
CA LYS A 65 -1.61 -26.92 25.61
C LYS A 65 -2.60 -25.82 25.96
N ASN A 66 -2.16 -24.59 26.00
CA ASN A 66 -2.93 -23.42 26.40
C ASN A 66 -2.91 -22.36 25.29
N THR A 67 -3.99 -21.60 25.22
CA THR A 67 -4.08 -20.44 24.36
C THR A 67 -3.11 -19.35 24.84
N ILE A 68 -2.37 -18.75 23.93
CA ILE A 68 -1.55 -17.57 24.24
C ILE A 68 -2.48 -16.37 24.13
N ASN A 69 -2.80 -15.72 25.25
CA ASN A 69 -3.78 -14.64 25.29
C ASN A 69 -3.14 -13.27 25.04
N ASP A 70 -1.84 -13.12 25.36
CA ASP A 70 -1.15 -11.82 25.30
C ASP A 70 -0.52 -11.54 23.95
N PHE A 71 -0.54 -12.51 23.02
CA PHE A 71 0.05 -12.41 21.69
C PHE A 71 -0.89 -12.94 20.62
N ASN A 72 -0.91 -12.28 19.47
CA ASN A 72 -1.59 -12.78 18.29
C ASN A 72 -0.77 -13.89 17.65
N VAL A 73 -1.30 -15.11 17.72
CA VAL A 73 -0.70 -16.30 17.13
C VAL A 73 -1.71 -17.01 16.21
N ARG A 74 -1.21 -17.74 15.24
CA ARG A 74 -2.05 -18.53 14.34
C ARG A 74 -2.22 -19.94 14.91
N TYR A 75 -3.44 -20.45 14.88
CA TYR A 75 -3.77 -21.84 15.21
C TYR A 75 -4.20 -22.58 13.94
N GLU A 76 -3.49 -23.63 13.58
CA GLU A 76 -3.72 -24.40 12.36
C GLU A 76 -3.38 -25.87 12.58
N ASP A 77 -4.32 -26.79 12.32
CA ASP A 77 -4.12 -28.25 12.42
C ASP A 77 -3.54 -28.73 13.77
N GLY A 78 -3.95 -28.09 14.85
CA GLY A 78 -3.47 -28.40 16.20
C GLY A 78 -2.07 -27.86 16.52
N TRP A 79 -1.51 -27.00 15.67
CA TRP A 79 -0.27 -26.28 15.89
C TRP A 79 -0.55 -24.83 16.26
N THR A 80 0.25 -24.32 17.17
CA THR A 80 0.39 -22.89 17.42
C THR A 80 1.59 -22.39 16.60
N ILE A 81 1.38 -21.33 15.83
CA ILE A 81 2.38 -20.78 14.91
C ILE A 81 2.55 -19.30 15.23
N LEU A 82 3.77 -18.89 15.43
CA LEU A 82 4.15 -17.48 15.64
C LEU A 82 5.43 -17.13 14.90
N SER A 83 5.60 -15.87 14.58
CA SER A 83 6.81 -15.35 13.96
C SER A 83 7.44 -14.28 14.85
N LEU A 84 8.76 -14.32 14.92
CA LEU A 84 9.58 -13.37 15.67
C LEU A 84 10.14 -12.32 14.71
N ASP A 85 10.42 -11.15 15.23
CA ASP A 85 10.98 -10.03 14.47
C ASP A 85 12.11 -9.30 15.21
N GLU A 86 12.55 -8.18 14.66
CA GLU A 86 13.59 -7.37 15.28
C GLU A 86 13.16 -6.63 16.55
N LEU A 87 11.87 -6.54 16.83
CA LEU A 87 11.34 -5.93 18.04
C LEU A 87 11.15 -6.94 19.17
N THR A 88 11.11 -8.23 18.85
CA THR A 88 10.94 -9.30 19.83
C THR A 88 11.97 -9.22 20.95
N THR A 89 11.49 -9.34 22.19
CA THR A 89 12.29 -9.26 23.42
C THR A 89 12.43 -10.63 24.09
N ILE A 90 13.40 -10.74 25.00
CA ILE A 90 13.57 -11.94 25.83
C ILE A 90 12.37 -12.13 26.76
N GLU A 91 11.84 -11.04 27.28
CA GLU A 91 10.68 -11.03 28.16
C GLU A 91 9.45 -11.62 27.48
N GLU A 92 9.21 -11.28 26.21
CA GLU A 92 8.13 -11.86 25.40
C GLU A 92 8.34 -13.37 25.18
N ILE A 93 9.56 -13.80 24.89
CA ILE A 93 9.87 -15.23 24.77
C ILE A 93 9.57 -15.98 26.07
N LEU A 94 9.95 -15.41 27.23
CA LEU A 94 9.65 -15.99 28.53
C LEU A 94 8.14 -16.04 28.79
N LEU A 95 7.39 -14.99 28.45
CA LEU A 95 5.93 -14.96 28.58
C LEU A 95 5.27 -16.03 27.70
N ILE A 96 5.74 -16.24 26.48
CA ILE A 96 5.24 -17.30 25.60
C ILE A 96 5.50 -18.68 26.23
N VAL A 97 6.69 -18.95 26.72
CA VAL A 97 7.03 -20.21 27.39
C VAL A 97 6.17 -20.39 28.65
N HIS A 98 6.03 -19.32 29.46
CA HIS A 98 5.23 -19.33 30.69
C HIS A 98 3.74 -19.61 30.43
N SER A 99 3.19 -19.10 29.34
CA SER A 99 1.79 -19.40 28.94
C SER A 99 1.56 -20.87 28.66
N GLN A 100 2.60 -21.61 28.31
CA GLN A 100 2.53 -23.04 28.00
C GLN A 100 2.93 -23.91 29.21
N TYR A 101 3.72 -23.39 30.14
CA TYR A 101 4.22 -24.12 31.31
C TYR A 101 4.40 -23.16 32.50
N MET A 102 3.50 -23.31 33.51
CA MET A 102 3.39 -22.34 34.62
C MET A 102 4.63 -22.26 35.51
N ASP A 103 5.35 -23.35 35.69
CA ASP A 103 6.53 -23.42 36.57
C ASP A 103 7.82 -23.55 35.75
N ILE A 104 8.21 -22.45 35.09
CA ILE A 104 9.45 -22.45 34.29
C ILE A 104 10.65 -22.60 35.24
N PRO A 105 11.46 -23.66 35.13
CA PRO A 105 12.68 -23.80 35.93
C PRO A 105 13.64 -22.62 35.72
N PHE A 106 14.33 -22.22 36.79
CA PHE A 106 15.30 -21.12 36.75
C PHE A 106 16.36 -21.37 35.65
N GLU A 107 16.74 -22.62 35.45
CA GLU A 107 17.69 -23.04 34.42
C GLU A 107 17.25 -22.65 33.00
N ILE A 108 15.94 -22.70 32.70
CA ILE A 108 15.40 -22.27 31.40
C ILE A 108 15.49 -20.75 31.27
N CYS A 109 15.14 -20.02 32.32
CA CYS A 109 15.28 -18.56 32.32
C CYS A 109 16.72 -18.12 32.13
N ASP A 110 17.65 -18.81 32.77
CA ASP A 110 19.10 -18.54 32.64
C ASP A 110 19.62 -18.95 31.26
N MET A 111 19.15 -20.09 30.73
CA MET A 111 19.46 -20.53 29.36
C MET A 111 18.97 -19.51 28.33
N VAL A 112 17.72 -19.06 28.41
CA VAL A 112 17.17 -18.05 27.50
C VAL A 112 18.03 -16.78 27.50
N LYS A 113 18.52 -16.36 28.65
CA LYS A 113 19.39 -15.18 28.78
C LYS A 113 20.81 -15.40 28.26
N ARG A 114 21.33 -16.65 28.34
CA ARG A 114 22.71 -16.99 27.93
C ARG A 114 22.86 -17.46 26.50
N TYR A 115 21.78 -17.62 25.73
CA TYR A 115 21.82 -18.17 24.37
C TYR A 115 22.50 -17.24 23.34
N GLU A 116 23.51 -16.48 23.75
CA GLU A 116 24.28 -15.57 22.91
C GLU A 116 25.19 -16.27 21.87
N TRP A 117 25.35 -17.59 21.94
CA TRP A 117 26.47 -18.28 21.28
C TRP A 117 26.11 -19.20 20.11
N LEU A 118 24.86 -19.23 19.66
CA LEU A 118 24.51 -19.99 18.47
C LEU A 118 25.14 -19.36 17.21
N SER A 119 25.97 -20.15 16.55
CA SER A 119 26.52 -19.77 15.25
C SER A 119 25.66 -20.39 14.14
N PHE A 120 25.06 -19.54 13.33
CA PHE A 120 24.31 -19.96 12.15
C PHE A 120 25.18 -19.91 10.91
N PRO A 121 24.86 -20.69 9.86
CA PRO A 121 25.57 -20.62 8.59
C PRO A 121 25.35 -19.23 7.98
N LEU A 122 26.39 -18.41 8.03
CA LEU A 122 26.37 -17.04 7.53
C LEU A 122 26.67 -17.00 6.04
N ARG A 123 26.11 -16.01 5.37
CA ARG A 123 26.47 -15.69 3.99
C ARG A 123 27.99 -15.47 3.88
N LYS A 124 28.65 -16.27 3.01
CA LYS A 124 30.10 -16.22 2.79
C LYS A 124 30.52 -15.18 1.75
N LYS A 125 29.64 -14.88 0.78
CA LYS A 125 29.94 -13.90 -0.27
C LYS A 125 29.77 -12.49 0.27
N PRO A 126 30.73 -11.56 0.01
CA PRO A 126 30.59 -10.15 0.34
C PRO A 126 29.35 -9.55 -0.33
N TRP A 127 28.71 -8.61 0.35
CA TRP A 127 27.51 -7.91 -0.10
C TRP A 127 27.48 -6.50 0.51
N LEU A 128 26.70 -5.58 -0.07
CA LEU A 128 26.61 -4.18 0.34
C LEU A 128 27.99 -3.51 0.51
N GLN A 129 28.89 -3.73 -0.45
CA GLN A 129 30.26 -3.23 -0.40
C GLN A 129 30.41 -1.76 -0.84
N GLN A 130 29.35 -1.18 -1.45
CA GLN A 130 29.35 0.21 -1.87
C GLN A 130 29.44 1.14 -0.66
N GLU A 131 30.12 2.28 -0.82
CA GLU A 131 30.39 3.23 0.25
C GLU A 131 29.11 3.67 0.99
N VAL A 132 27.99 3.83 0.27
CA VAL A 132 26.70 4.25 0.80
C VAL A 132 26.20 3.35 1.94
N PHE A 133 26.49 2.06 1.90
CA PHE A 133 26.10 1.10 2.93
C PHE A 133 27.05 1.03 4.13
N ASN A 134 28.10 1.84 4.13
CA ASN A 134 29.13 1.83 5.18
C ASN A 134 29.37 3.22 5.80
N LYS A 135 28.72 4.28 5.28
CA LYS A 135 28.97 5.65 5.65
C LYS A 135 27.93 6.28 6.57
N TYR A 136 26.65 5.91 6.41
CA TYR A 136 25.52 6.62 7.02
C TYR A 136 24.90 5.84 8.19
N GLN A 137 25.72 5.26 9.06
CA GLN A 137 25.33 4.34 10.14
C GLN A 137 25.06 5.05 11.48
N SER A 138 24.82 6.35 11.48
CA SER A 138 24.33 7.09 12.63
C SER A 138 23.15 7.97 12.25
N GLU A 139 22.28 8.25 13.21
CA GLU A 139 21.09 9.09 13.00
C GLU A 139 21.44 10.41 12.32
N THR A 140 22.41 11.14 12.88
CA THR A 140 22.83 12.43 12.31
C THR A 140 23.35 12.33 10.87
N ASN A 141 24.14 11.31 10.56
CA ASN A 141 24.67 11.13 9.21
C ASN A 141 23.57 10.73 8.23
N MET A 142 22.63 9.87 8.65
CA MET A 142 21.49 9.48 7.84
C MET A 142 20.57 10.66 7.56
N MET A 143 20.27 11.50 8.55
CA MET A 143 19.46 12.72 8.37
C MET A 143 20.13 13.68 7.37
N ARG A 144 21.43 13.88 7.48
CA ARG A 144 22.19 14.73 6.53
C ARG A 144 22.16 14.15 5.12
N TYR A 145 22.28 12.83 4.99
CA TYR A 145 22.24 12.15 3.69
C TYR A 145 20.87 12.26 3.04
N ILE A 146 19.79 12.04 3.80
CA ILE A 146 18.43 12.22 3.30
C ILE A 146 18.21 13.66 2.83
N HIS A 147 18.68 14.64 3.61
CA HIS A 147 18.57 16.05 3.25
C HIS A 147 19.40 16.40 1.99
N GLU A 148 20.60 15.85 1.87
CA GLU A 148 21.45 16.02 0.67
C GLU A 148 20.75 15.48 -0.58
N LEU A 149 20.12 14.30 -0.50
CA LEU A 149 19.38 13.74 -1.62
C LEU A 149 18.13 14.55 -1.95
N ALA A 150 17.35 14.94 -0.93
CA ALA A 150 16.15 15.74 -1.11
C ALA A 150 16.44 17.13 -1.74
N SER A 151 17.60 17.72 -1.42
CA SER A 151 18.01 19.03 -1.96
C SER A 151 18.37 19.01 -3.45
N LYS A 152 18.55 17.84 -4.05
CA LYS A 152 18.86 17.66 -5.48
C LYS A 152 17.63 17.76 -6.37
N ASP A 153 16.45 17.75 -5.78
CA ASP A 153 15.18 17.84 -6.50
C ASP A 153 14.34 19.01 -5.98
N PHE A 154 13.33 19.37 -6.77
CA PHE A 154 12.41 20.44 -6.42
C PHE A 154 11.49 20.03 -5.27
N SER A 155 11.28 20.96 -4.34
CA SER A 155 10.37 20.78 -3.20
C SER A 155 9.44 21.98 -3.06
N LEU A 156 8.21 21.74 -2.62
CA LEU A 156 7.23 22.80 -2.36
C LEU A 156 7.63 23.75 -1.23
N VAL A 157 8.60 23.38 -0.38
CA VAL A 157 9.17 24.31 0.60
C VAL A 157 10.14 25.31 -0.03
N ASN A 158 10.60 25.05 -1.26
CA ASN A 158 11.53 25.90 -2.00
C ASN A 158 10.86 26.71 -3.11
N GLY A 159 9.63 26.36 -3.52
CA GLY A 159 8.92 27.05 -4.58
C GLY A 159 7.63 26.33 -5.01
N MET A 160 6.98 26.88 -6.04
CA MET A 160 5.73 26.34 -6.59
C MET A 160 6.02 25.24 -7.63
N MET A 161 5.33 24.11 -7.53
CA MET A 161 5.36 23.07 -8.56
C MET A 161 4.50 23.50 -9.76
N PRO A 162 5.05 23.54 -10.99
CA PRO A 162 4.30 24.02 -12.16
C PRO A 162 3.38 22.96 -12.77
N LEU A 163 3.24 21.78 -12.17
CA LEU A 163 2.43 20.67 -12.66
C LEU A 163 1.18 20.46 -11.78
N GLY A 164 -0.01 20.61 -12.39
CA GLY A 164 -1.26 20.61 -11.66
C GLY A 164 -1.70 19.27 -11.07
N SER A 165 -1.46 18.17 -11.77
CA SER A 165 -1.87 16.82 -11.34
C SER A 165 -0.91 16.22 -10.33
N CYS A 166 0.29 16.72 -10.21
CA CYS A 166 1.24 16.28 -9.19
C CYS A 166 0.72 16.67 -7.82
N THR A 167 0.28 15.70 -7.08
CA THR A 167 -0.39 15.88 -5.81
C THR A 167 0.58 16.26 -4.70
N MET A 168 1.38 17.25 -4.91
CA MET A 168 2.33 17.77 -3.94
C MET A 168 1.61 18.50 -2.79
N LYS A 169 0.65 17.84 -2.14
CA LYS A 169 -0.02 18.40 -0.97
C LYS A 169 0.97 18.40 0.19
N LEU A 170 1.14 19.56 0.79
CA LEU A 170 1.90 19.67 2.03
C LEU A 170 1.03 19.19 3.19
N ASN A 171 1.54 18.24 3.95
CA ASN A 171 0.94 17.79 5.19
C ASN A 171 1.70 18.39 6.38
N ALA A 172 1.00 18.76 7.43
CA ALA A 172 1.66 19.17 8.67
C ALA A 172 2.42 17.97 9.28
N ALA A 173 3.60 18.20 9.82
CA ALA A 173 4.37 17.13 10.48
C ALA A 173 3.58 16.46 11.61
N ALA A 174 2.72 17.22 12.31
CA ALA A 174 1.86 16.71 13.36
C ALA A 174 0.84 15.67 12.87
N GLU A 175 0.40 15.73 11.62
CA GLU A 175 -0.52 14.75 11.02
C GLU A 175 0.16 13.40 10.78
N LEU A 176 1.49 13.38 10.65
CA LEU A 176 2.28 12.17 10.45
C LEU A 176 2.73 11.52 11.76
N MET A 177 2.68 12.23 12.89
CA MET A 177 3.15 11.70 14.19
C MET A 177 2.45 10.40 14.60
N PRO A 178 1.10 10.25 14.45
CA PRO A 178 0.42 9.02 14.82
C PRO A 178 0.91 7.77 14.09
N VAL A 179 1.47 7.90 12.89
CA VAL A 179 1.98 6.76 12.09
C VAL A 179 3.06 5.98 12.83
N SER A 180 3.83 6.63 13.72
CA SER A 180 4.88 6.02 14.51
C SER A 180 4.44 5.58 15.91
N TRP A 181 3.22 5.86 16.33
CA TRP A 181 2.72 5.41 17.64
C TRP A 181 2.51 3.90 17.64
N PRO A 182 2.93 3.18 18.69
CA PRO A 182 2.83 1.73 18.75
C PRO A 182 1.41 1.19 18.48
N GLU A 183 0.40 1.91 18.97
CA GLU A 183 -1.02 1.56 18.80
C GLU A 183 -1.45 1.52 17.33
N PHE A 184 -0.76 2.26 16.45
CA PHE A 184 -0.97 2.23 15.01
C PHE A 184 0.11 1.42 14.29
N ALA A 185 1.40 1.66 14.62
CA ALA A 185 2.53 1.09 13.88
C ALA A 185 2.67 -0.43 14.08
N ASN A 186 2.34 -0.94 15.29
CA ASN A 186 2.55 -2.34 15.63
C ASN A 186 1.34 -3.23 15.36
N MET A 187 0.29 -2.69 14.74
CA MET A 187 -0.90 -3.46 14.40
C MET A 187 -0.65 -4.29 13.14
N HIS A 188 -0.63 -5.62 13.27
CA HIS A 188 -0.50 -6.50 12.10
C HIS A 188 -1.78 -6.48 11.24
N PRO A 189 -1.67 -6.51 9.89
CA PRO A 189 -2.84 -6.46 8.99
C PRO A 189 -3.86 -7.59 9.18
N PHE A 190 -3.46 -8.72 9.75
CA PHE A 190 -4.32 -9.90 9.95
C PHE A 190 -4.64 -10.18 11.41
N VAL A 191 -4.60 -9.16 12.27
CA VAL A 191 -5.09 -9.31 13.64
C VAL A 191 -6.61 -9.55 13.65
N PRO A 192 -7.16 -10.22 14.67
CA PRO A 192 -8.60 -10.39 14.82
C PRO A 192 -9.36 -9.05 14.81
N ASP A 193 -10.55 -9.05 14.23
CA ASP A 193 -11.37 -7.84 14.04
C ASP A 193 -11.72 -7.13 15.35
N ASP A 194 -11.92 -7.86 16.44
CA ASP A 194 -12.21 -7.32 17.77
C ASP A 194 -11.04 -6.51 18.36
N GLN A 195 -9.83 -6.69 17.86
CA GLN A 195 -8.65 -5.90 18.26
C GLN A 195 -8.45 -4.64 17.41
N THR A 196 -9.24 -4.44 16.35
CA THR A 196 -9.06 -3.35 15.38
C THR A 196 -10.16 -2.30 15.42
N LEU A 197 -10.95 -2.24 16.48
CA LEU A 197 -12.12 -1.34 16.57
C LEU A 197 -11.78 0.14 16.28
N GLY A 198 -10.61 0.60 16.71
CA GLY A 198 -10.13 1.95 16.42
C GLY A 198 -9.88 2.18 14.93
N TYR A 199 -9.20 1.24 14.26
CA TYR A 199 -8.99 1.29 12.81
C TYR A 199 -10.29 1.20 12.03
N GLN A 200 -11.19 0.29 12.42
CA GLN A 200 -12.51 0.15 11.79
C GLN A 200 -13.30 1.45 11.88
N ARG A 201 -13.25 2.15 13.03
CA ARG A 201 -13.92 3.43 13.21
C ARG A 201 -13.33 4.52 12.32
N ILE A 202 -12.00 4.64 12.24
CA ILE A 202 -11.31 5.58 11.34
C ILE A 202 -11.70 5.31 9.88
N ILE A 203 -11.66 4.05 9.45
CA ILE A 203 -12.02 3.65 8.08
C ILE A 203 -13.48 3.99 7.80
N PHE A 204 -14.39 3.67 8.72
CA PHE A 204 -15.81 3.95 8.56
C PHE A 204 -16.08 5.45 8.43
N ASP A 205 -15.61 6.26 9.36
CA ASP A 205 -15.82 7.71 9.35
C ASP A 205 -15.22 8.35 8.10
N LEU A 206 -14.03 7.94 7.69
CA LEU A 206 -13.39 8.46 6.48
C LEU A 206 -14.18 8.09 5.21
N LYS A 207 -14.70 6.88 5.11
CA LYS A 207 -15.55 6.46 3.99
C LYS A 207 -16.82 7.29 3.91
N GLU A 208 -17.50 7.50 5.03
CA GLU A 208 -18.71 8.35 5.09
C GLU A 208 -18.41 9.78 4.61
N TRP A 209 -17.33 10.37 5.10
CA TRP A 209 -16.95 11.73 4.69
C TRP A 209 -16.58 11.81 3.21
N LEU A 210 -15.85 10.83 2.69
CA LEU A 210 -15.48 10.80 1.27
C LEU A 210 -16.70 10.55 0.38
N CYS A 211 -17.64 9.71 0.78
CA CYS A 211 -18.90 9.53 0.06
C CYS A 211 -19.70 10.84 0.00
N ASP A 212 -19.79 11.58 1.12
CA ASP A 212 -20.47 12.88 1.11
C ASP A 212 -19.75 13.92 0.25
N ILE A 213 -18.41 13.99 0.32
CA ILE A 213 -17.61 14.94 -0.47
C ILE A 213 -17.75 14.66 -1.96
N THR A 214 -17.77 13.40 -2.37
CA THR A 214 -17.70 13.00 -3.78
C THR A 214 -19.06 12.70 -4.42
N GLY A 215 -20.06 12.38 -3.61
CA GLY A 215 -21.38 11.93 -4.07
C GLY A 215 -21.41 10.48 -4.57
N PHE A 216 -20.38 9.69 -4.34
CA PHE A 216 -20.37 8.26 -4.62
C PHE A 216 -21.08 7.46 -3.53
N ALA A 217 -21.55 6.27 -3.91
CA ALA A 217 -22.27 5.38 -3.00
C ALA A 217 -21.37 4.66 -1.99
N ASP A 218 -20.12 4.41 -2.35
CA ASP A 218 -19.12 3.75 -1.49
C ASP A 218 -17.69 4.11 -1.90
N ILE A 219 -16.74 3.90 -0.97
CA ILE A 219 -15.31 4.19 -1.13
C ILE A 219 -14.50 2.98 -0.69
N SER A 220 -13.45 2.66 -1.44
CA SER A 220 -12.41 1.71 -1.04
C SER A 220 -11.14 2.46 -0.66
N LEU A 221 -10.59 2.15 0.53
CA LEU A 221 -9.30 2.66 0.99
C LEU A 221 -8.15 1.65 0.76
N GLN A 222 -8.39 0.59 -0.04
CA GLN A 222 -7.39 -0.46 -0.30
C GLN A 222 -6.26 -0.04 -1.26
N PRO A 223 -6.53 0.69 -2.37
CA PRO A 223 -5.46 1.10 -3.26
C PRO A 223 -4.44 2.01 -2.56
N ASN A 224 -3.16 1.75 -2.79
CA ASN A 224 -2.06 2.47 -2.11
C ASN A 224 -1.62 3.75 -2.80
N ALA A 225 -2.00 3.94 -4.06
CA ALA A 225 -1.68 5.13 -4.86
C ALA A 225 -2.64 5.27 -6.03
N GLY A 226 -2.61 6.43 -6.72
CA GLY A 226 -3.48 6.72 -7.85
C GLY A 226 -3.47 5.64 -8.94
N SER A 227 -2.29 5.13 -9.34
CA SER A 227 -2.20 4.08 -10.35
C SER A 227 -2.83 2.75 -9.93
N GLN A 228 -2.75 2.38 -8.65
CA GLN A 228 -3.48 1.22 -8.13
C GLN A 228 -4.99 1.49 -8.07
N GLY A 229 -5.40 2.72 -7.75
CA GLY A 229 -6.77 3.17 -7.85
C GLY A 229 -7.32 3.09 -9.27
N GLU A 230 -6.54 3.55 -10.26
CA GLU A 230 -6.89 3.42 -11.68
C GLU A 230 -7.14 1.95 -12.06
N TYR A 231 -6.19 1.07 -11.76
CA TYR A 231 -6.30 -0.34 -12.08
C TYR A 231 -7.50 -0.99 -11.39
N ALA A 232 -7.68 -0.75 -10.09
CA ALA A 232 -8.80 -1.28 -9.32
C ALA A 232 -10.15 -0.82 -9.86
N GLY A 233 -10.28 0.48 -10.20
CA GLY A 233 -11.50 1.04 -10.75
C GLY A 233 -11.82 0.51 -12.14
N LEU A 234 -10.82 0.34 -13.01
CA LEU A 234 -11.02 -0.28 -14.32
C LEU A 234 -11.43 -1.75 -14.23
N LEU A 235 -10.86 -2.50 -13.29
CA LEU A 235 -11.29 -3.86 -12.99
C LEU A 235 -12.73 -3.91 -12.47
N ALA A 236 -13.13 -2.94 -11.63
CA ALA A 236 -14.51 -2.84 -11.15
C ALA A 236 -15.48 -2.60 -12.33
N ILE A 237 -15.15 -1.69 -13.24
CA ILE A 237 -15.94 -1.46 -14.47
C ILE A 237 -16.03 -2.74 -15.33
N GLN A 238 -14.91 -3.43 -15.49
CA GLN A 238 -14.87 -4.68 -16.25
C GLN A 238 -15.77 -5.76 -15.63
N LYS A 239 -15.72 -5.89 -14.29
CA LYS A 239 -16.58 -6.81 -13.55
C LYS A 239 -18.05 -6.40 -13.61
N TYR A 240 -18.36 -5.12 -13.60
CA TYR A 240 -19.70 -4.61 -13.81
C TYR A 240 -20.26 -5.08 -15.17
N HIS A 241 -19.53 -4.88 -16.27
CA HIS A 241 -19.96 -5.36 -17.58
C HIS A 241 -20.12 -6.88 -17.64
N GLN A 242 -19.14 -7.63 -17.11
CA GLN A 242 -19.19 -9.08 -17.05
C GLN A 242 -20.40 -9.61 -16.27
N SER A 243 -20.74 -8.98 -15.14
CA SER A 243 -21.90 -9.37 -14.32
C SER A 243 -23.25 -9.21 -15.05
N ARG A 244 -23.27 -8.37 -16.09
CA ARG A 244 -24.43 -8.14 -16.96
C ARG A 244 -24.41 -8.98 -18.25
N GLY A 245 -23.40 -9.85 -18.41
CA GLY A 245 -23.21 -10.66 -19.61
C GLY A 245 -22.48 -9.97 -20.76
N ASP A 246 -22.00 -8.75 -20.58
CA ASP A 246 -21.33 -7.93 -21.61
C ASP A 246 -19.82 -8.19 -21.65
N PHE A 247 -19.40 -9.39 -21.96
CA PHE A 247 -17.99 -9.81 -21.99
C PHE A 247 -17.14 -9.18 -23.09
N LYS A 248 -17.78 -8.53 -24.07
CA LYS A 248 -17.08 -7.91 -25.23
C LYS A 248 -16.65 -6.47 -24.95
N ARG A 249 -17.13 -5.84 -23.89
CA ARG A 249 -16.83 -4.44 -23.56
C ARG A 249 -15.41 -4.30 -23.01
N ASN A 250 -14.47 -3.98 -23.91
CA ASN A 250 -13.05 -3.83 -23.59
C ASN A 250 -12.39 -2.60 -24.22
N VAL A 251 -13.17 -1.68 -24.80
CA VAL A 251 -12.65 -0.42 -25.35
C VAL A 251 -12.69 0.66 -24.29
N CYS A 252 -11.57 1.33 -24.08
CA CYS A 252 -11.42 2.49 -23.21
C CYS A 252 -11.13 3.73 -24.08
N LEU A 253 -12.01 4.73 -24.03
CA LEU A 253 -11.78 6.04 -24.66
C LEU A 253 -10.86 6.86 -23.74
N ILE A 254 -9.84 7.50 -24.28
CA ILE A 254 -8.88 8.30 -23.51
C ILE A 254 -8.61 9.61 -24.24
N PRO A 255 -8.93 10.78 -23.64
CA PRO A 255 -8.57 12.08 -24.19
C PRO A 255 -7.06 12.24 -24.35
N THR A 256 -6.63 12.94 -25.39
CA THR A 256 -5.20 13.21 -25.64
C THR A 256 -4.55 14.07 -24.54
N SER A 257 -5.35 14.74 -23.72
CA SER A 257 -4.90 15.48 -22.53
C SER A 257 -4.66 14.60 -21.31
N ALA A 258 -4.96 13.29 -21.36
CA ALA A 258 -4.86 12.40 -20.21
C ALA A 258 -3.42 12.20 -19.75
N HIS A 259 -3.24 11.94 -18.46
CA HIS A 259 -1.96 11.54 -17.89
C HIS A 259 -1.50 10.19 -18.49
N GLY A 260 -0.20 10.00 -18.66
CA GLY A 260 0.38 8.79 -19.24
C GLY A 260 0.06 7.49 -18.50
N THR A 261 -0.32 7.55 -17.20
CA THR A 261 -0.74 6.38 -16.43
C THR A 261 -2.11 5.86 -16.86
N ASN A 262 -3.02 6.72 -17.35
CA ASN A 262 -4.35 6.30 -17.74
C ASN A 262 -4.32 5.23 -18.87
N PRO A 263 -3.65 5.46 -20.01
CA PRO A 263 -3.51 4.42 -21.03
C PRO A 263 -2.75 3.19 -20.52
N ALA A 264 -1.73 3.36 -19.67
CA ALA A 264 -0.97 2.24 -19.12
C ALA A 264 -1.86 1.35 -18.23
N SER A 265 -2.68 1.93 -17.36
CA SER A 265 -3.62 1.20 -16.51
C SER A 265 -4.71 0.51 -17.31
N ALA A 266 -5.21 1.15 -18.38
CA ALA A 266 -6.19 0.54 -19.30
C ALA A 266 -5.63 -0.71 -19.99
N VAL A 267 -4.38 -0.65 -20.48
CA VAL A 267 -3.70 -1.82 -21.08
C VAL A 267 -3.49 -2.93 -20.05
N MET A 268 -3.09 -2.59 -18.82
CA MET A 268 -2.97 -3.57 -17.73
C MET A 268 -4.29 -4.27 -17.41
N ALA A 269 -5.40 -3.55 -17.48
CA ALA A 269 -6.74 -4.11 -17.34
C ALA A 269 -7.22 -4.91 -18.57
N GLY A 270 -6.39 -5.06 -19.62
CA GLY A 270 -6.73 -5.78 -20.83
C GLY A 270 -7.64 -5.01 -21.80
N MET A 271 -7.73 -3.68 -21.67
CA MET A 271 -8.56 -2.84 -22.52
C MET A 271 -7.80 -2.35 -23.76
N LYS A 272 -8.54 -2.13 -24.83
CA LYS A 272 -8.07 -1.47 -26.05
C LYS A 272 -8.27 0.04 -25.93
N ILE A 273 -7.24 0.82 -26.23
CA ILE A 273 -7.28 2.27 -26.13
C ILE A 273 -7.77 2.87 -27.45
N VAL A 274 -8.73 3.77 -27.37
CA VAL A 274 -9.15 4.62 -28.50
C VAL A 274 -8.98 6.07 -28.05
N PRO A 275 -8.00 6.81 -28.61
CA PRO A 275 -7.76 8.19 -28.24
C PRO A 275 -8.88 9.11 -28.71
N VAL A 276 -9.26 10.09 -27.88
CA VAL A 276 -10.23 11.15 -28.19
C VAL A 276 -9.47 12.47 -28.30
N LYS A 277 -9.76 13.23 -29.33
CA LYS A 277 -9.11 14.54 -29.56
C LYS A 277 -9.54 15.56 -28.51
N CYS A 278 -8.66 16.51 -28.23
CA CYS A 278 -8.99 17.76 -27.57
C CYS A 278 -8.93 18.90 -28.59
N ASP A 279 -9.68 19.98 -28.33
CA ASP A 279 -9.61 21.22 -29.10
C ASP A 279 -8.36 22.03 -28.73
N ASP A 280 -8.20 23.19 -29.39
CA ASP A 280 -7.02 24.07 -29.18
C ASP A 280 -7.03 24.74 -27.78
N GLU A 281 -8.19 24.74 -27.09
CA GLU A 281 -8.34 25.25 -25.74
C GLU A 281 -8.14 24.13 -24.68
N GLY A 282 -7.93 22.91 -25.10
CA GLY A 282 -7.69 21.75 -24.25
C GLY A 282 -8.95 21.03 -23.73
N ASN A 283 -10.14 21.40 -24.23
CA ASN A 283 -11.39 20.69 -23.93
C ASN A 283 -11.52 19.42 -24.80
N ILE A 284 -12.31 18.47 -24.34
CA ILE A 284 -12.59 17.25 -25.11
C ILE A 284 -13.46 17.60 -26.32
N ASP A 285 -13.04 17.21 -27.53
CA ASP A 285 -13.83 17.36 -28.76
C ASP A 285 -15.07 16.44 -28.71
N LEU A 286 -16.23 17.02 -28.42
CA LEU A 286 -17.49 16.29 -28.32
C LEU A 286 -17.90 15.57 -29.61
N LYS A 287 -17.53 16.10 -30.78
CA LYS A 287 -17.84 15.47 -32.04
C LYS A 287 -17.02 14.22 -32.28
N ASP A 288 -15.71 14.31 -31.99
CA ASP A 288 -14.80 13.16 -32.06
C ASP A 288 -15.19 12.10 -31.04
N LEU A 289 -15.53 12.53 -29.80
CA LEU A 289 -16.03 11.65 -28.76
C LEU A 289 -17.29 10.89 -29.19
N ALA A 290 -18.31 11.62 -29.68
CA ALA A 290 -19.57 10.99 -30.09
C ALA A 290 -19.37 9.99 -31.23
N VAL A 291 -18.57 10.33 -32.25
CA VAL A 291 -18.24 9.40 -33.35
C VAL A 291 -17.58 8.13 -32.82
N LYS A 292 -16.58 8.25 -31.94
CA LYS A 292 -15.84 7.11 -31.38
C LYS A 292 -16.70 6.26 -30.44
N ALA A 293 -17.56 6.89 -29.63
CA ALA A 293 -18.49 6.17 -28.78
C ALA A 293 -19.48 5.34 -29.61
N ILE A 294 -20.06 5.92 -30.65
CA ILE A 294 -20.98 5.21 -31.57
C ILE A 294 -20.27 4.07 -32.31
N MET A 295 -19.08 4.31 -32.85
CA MET A 295 -18.30 3.28 -33.57
C MET A 295 -17.94 2.08 -32.67
N ASN A 296 -17.84 2.28 -31.39
CA ASN A 296 -17.48 1.24 -30.42
C ASN A 296 -18.63 0.83 -29.49
N THR A 297 -19.86 1.17 -29.78
CA THR A 297 -21.04 1.05 -28.91
C THR A 297 -21.20 -0.33 -28.27
N PHE A 298 -20.85 -1.43 -29.00
CA PHE A 298 -20.94 -2.82 -28.52
C PHE A 298 -19.70 -3.27 -27.72
N GLU A 299 -18.57 -2.56 -27.84
CA GLU A 299 -17.30 -2.88 -27.21
C GLU A 299 -16.87 -1.81 -26.18
N LEU A 300 -17.59 -0.68 -26.11
CA LEU A 300 -17.25 0.42 -25.21
C LEU A 300 -17.38 0.00 -23.75
N SER A 301 -16.26 -0.07 -23.05
CA SER A 301 -16.18 -0.34 -21.62
C SER A 301 -16.32 0.94 -20.82
N CYS A 302 -15.45 1.91 -21.11
CA CYS A 302 -15.43 3.18 -20.38
C CYS A 302 -14.72 4.29 -21.17
N ILE A 303 -14.83 5.49 -20.62
CA ILE A 303 -13.91 6.61 -20.85
C ILE A 303 -13.10 6.86 -19.59
N MET A 304 -11.82 7.24 -19.69
CA MET A 304 -11.05 7.78 -18.57
C MET A 304 -10.84 9.28 -18.77
N ILE A 305 -11.27 10.08 -17.80
CA ILE A 305 -11.22 11.54 -17.86
C ILE A 305 -10.51 12.06 -16.62
N THR A 306 -9.52 12.92 -16.78
CA THR A 306 -8.94 13.70 -15.67
C THR A 306 -9.73 15.01 -15.52
N TYR A 307 -10.22 15.33 -14.33
CA TYR A 307 -11.04 16.52 -14.13
C TYR A 307 -10.75 17.21 -12.79
N PRO A 308 -10.35 18.50 -12.80
CA PRO A 308 -9.87 19.28 -13.96
C PRO A 308 -8.74 18.58 -14.72
N SER A 309 -8.60 18.89 -16.03
CA SER A 309 -7.64 18.20 -16.89
C SER A 309 -6.18 18.44 -16.49
N THR A 310 -5.24 17.66 -17.03
CA THR A 310 -3.80 17.88 -16.83
C THR A 310 -3.32 19.24 -17.35
N HIS A 311 -4.08 19.86 -18.25
CA HIS A 311 -3.83 21.23 -18.72
C HIS A 311 -4.43 22.31 -17.83
N GLY A 312 -5.08 21.93 -16.71
CA GLY A 312 -5.76 22.85 -15.81
C GLY A 312 -7.14 23.33 -16.32
N VAL A 313 -7.67 22.69 -17.36
CA VAL A 313 -8.95 23.08 -17.95
C VAL A 313 -10.10 22.48 -17.14
N PHE A 314 -11.02 23.31 -16.74
CA PHE A 314 -12.33 22.92 -16.17
C PHE A 314 -13.30 22.66 -17.32
N GLU A 315 -13.50 21.38 -17.66
CA GLU A 315 -14.35 20.95 -18.76
C GLU A 315 -15.82 21.31 -18.52
N THR A 316 -16.32 22.31 -19.23
CA THR A 316 -17.71 22.79 -19.05
C THR A 316 -18.74 21.78 -19.55
N SER A 317 -18.34 20.92 -20.47
CA SER A 317 -19.19 19.92 -21.11
C SER A 317 -19.18 18.57 -20.39
N ILE A 318 -18.66 18.47 -19.16
CA ILE A 318 -18.48 17.20 -18.44
C ILE A 318 -19.77 16.36 -18.39
N LYS A 319 -20.93 16.97 -18.14
CA LYS A 319 -22.22 16.26 -18.11
C LYS A 319 -22.60 15.68 -19.47
N GLU A 320 -22.31 16.40 -20.53
CA GLU A 320 -22.57 15.94 -21.90
C GLU A 320 -21.63 14.79 -22.28
N ILE A 321 -20.37 14.87 -21.88
CA ILE A 321 -19.41 13.78 -22.08
C ILE A 321 -19.90 12.52 -21.37
N CYS A 322 -20.30 12.58 -20.11
CA CYS A 322 -20.85 11.46 -19.36
C CYS A 322 -22.10 10.90 -20.07
N ARG A 323 -23.02 11.75 -20.52
CA ARG A 323 -24.23 11.33 -21.25
C ARG A 323 -23.90 10.56 -22.53
N ILE A 324 -22.99 11.08 -23.37
CA ILE A 324 -22.58 10.42 -24.61
C ILE A 324 -22.05 9.01 -24.34
N VAL A 325 -21.21 8.85 -23.30
CA VAL A 325 -20.62 7.57 -22.96
C VAL A 325 -21.66 6.59 -22.45
N HIS A 326 -22.54 7.04 -21.54
CA HIS A 326 -23.60 6.20 -20.97
C HIS A 326 -24.61 5.75 -22.04
N GLU A 327 -25.03 6.62 -22.96
CA GLU A 327 -25.94 6.28 -24.05
C GLU A 327 -25.36 5.21 -25.00
N ASN A 328 -24.04 5.09 -25.05
CA ASN A 328 -23.34 4.03 -25.79
C ASN A 328 -22.94 2.83 -24.92
N GLY A 329 -23.46 2.74 -23.69
CA GLY A 329 -23.31 1.62 -22.77
C GLY A 329 -21.96 1.55 -22.05
N GLY A 330 -21.12 2.57 -22.14
CA GLY A 330 -19.86 2.71 -21.40
C GLY A 330 -20.08 3.29 -20.02
N GLN A 331 -19.04 3.17 -19.17
CA GLN A 331 -18.97 3.79 -17.84
C GLN A 331 -17.98 4.96 -17.87
N VAL A 332 -18.11 5.89 -16.91
CA VAL A 332 -17.23 7.04 -16.78
C VAL A 332 -16.29 6.83 -15.62
N TYR A 333 -15.01 6.62 -15.93
CA TYR A 333 -13.93 6.64 -14.95
C TYR A 333 -13.35 8.05 -14.85
N LEU A 334 -13.38 8.63 -13.66
CA LEU A 334 -12.80 9.92 -13.37
C LEU A 334 -11.44 9.76 -12.68
N ASP A 335 -10.40 10.30 -13.30
CA ASP A 335 -9.13 10.54 -12.63
C ASP A 335 -9.25 11.78 -11.76
N GLY A 336 -9.36 11.56 -10.46
CA GLY A 336 -9.56 12.59 -9.44
C GLY A 336 -8.28 13.10 -8.79
N ALA A 337 -7.12 12.96 -9.43
CA ALA A 337 -5.86 13.50 -8.90
C ALA A 337 -5.94 15.00 -8.58
N ASN A 338 -6.84 15.74 -9.23
CA ASN A 338 -7.11 17.16 -8.98
C ASN A 338 -8.37 17.40 -8.15
N MET A 339 -8.84 16.43 -7.34
CA MET A 339 -10.09 16.53 -6.56
C MET A 339 -10.10 17.75 -5.62
N ASN A 340 -8.98 18.20 -5.11
CA ASN A 340 -8.89 19.40 -4.27
C ASN A 340 -9.46 20.66 -4.94
N ALA A 341 -9.50 20.71 -6.27
CA ALA A 341 -10.17 21.80 -7.00
C ALA A 341 -11.71 21.70 -7.02
N GLN A 342 -12.27 20.56 -6.64
CA GLN A 342 -13.69 20.26 -6.66
C GLN A 342 -14.34 20.24 -5.27
N VAL A 343 -13.57 19.90 -4.24
CA VAL A 343 -14.06 19.73 -2.86
C VAL A 343 -14.84 20.97 -2.40
N GLY A 344 -16.08 20.77 -1.95
CA GLY A 344 -16.99 21.83 -1.52
C GLY A 344 -17.71 22.58 -2.66
N LEU A 345 -17.33 22.38 -3.92
CA LEU A 345 -17.90 23.05 -5.10
C LEU A 345 -18.65 22.08 -6.02
N ALA A 346 -18.11 20.91 -6.25
CA ALA A 346 -18.71 19.90 -7.12
C ALA A 346 -18.50 18.49 -6.56
N LYS A 347 -19.47 17.61 -6.85
CA LYS A 347 -19.43 16.20 -6.48
C LYS A 347 -19.39 15.34 -7.75
N PRO A 348 -18.34 14.54 -7.97
CA PRO A 348 -18.22 13.71 -9.18
C PRO A 348 -19.40 12.81 -9.47
N GLY A 349 -19.96 12.17 -8.45
CA GLY A 349 -21.15 11.34 -8.58
C GLY A 349 -22.37 12.09 -9.12
N ASN A 350 -22.47 13.42 -8.90
CA ASN A 350 -23.62 14.21 -9.33
C ASN A 350 -23.58 14.63 -10.79
N TYR A 351 -22.42 14.63 -11.44
CA TYR A 351 -22.34 14.98 -12.86
C TYR A 351 -22.16 13.78 -13.79
N GLY A 352 -22.11 12.57 -13.23
CA GLY A 352 -22.19 11.34 -14.02
C GLY A 352 -20.91 10.48 -14.03
N ALA A 353 -19.95 10.72 -13.14
CA ALA A 353 -18.85 9.79 -12.94
C ALA A 353 -19.34 8.53 -12.20
N ASP A 354 -18.95 7.35 -12.70
CA ASP A 354 -19.33 6.05 -12.12
C ASP A 354 -18.26 5.52 -11.18
N VAL A 355 -16.99 5.73 -11.51
CA VAL A 355 -15.83 5.33 -10.71
C VAL A 355 -14.81 6.45 -10.71
N CYS A 356 -14.15 6.66 -9.56
CA CYS A 356 -13.13 7.68 -9.41
C CYS A 356 -12.01 7.18 -8.49
N HIS A 357 -10.77 7.58 -8.74
CA HIS A 357 -9.75 7.63 -7.70
C HIS A 357 -9.47 9.09 -7.31
N LEU A 358 -9.01 9.31 -6.06
CA LEU A 358 -8.79 10.65 -5.48
C LEU A 358 -7.32 10.89 -5.17
#